data_784605d8abc558c731e444a2fcf4c76b
#
_entry.id   784605d8abc558c731e444a2fcf4c76b
#
_cell.length_a   1.000
_cell.length_b   1.000
_cell.length_c   1.000
_cell.angle_alpha   90.00
_cell.angle_beta   90.00
_cell.angle_gamma   90.00
#
_symmetry.space_group_name_H-M   'P 1'
#
loop_
_entity.id
_entity.type
_entity.pdbx_description
1 polymer ?
#
loop_
_entity_poly.entity_id
_entity_poly.type
_entity_poly.pdbx_seq_one_letter_code
_entity_poly.pdbx_strand_id
1 'polypeptide(L)'
;LTILMARFWDVDSGTVKLGGIDVKEYALDSLLSNFSMVFQRVYLFNDSIENNIKFGKPDATHEEVVAVAKAARCHDFITALPNGYDTVIGESGATISGGERQRISIARAMLKDAPIVILDEATANVDPENEVELQEAIKALTAGKTLVMIAHRMKTVQEADQILVLDQGRIVQRGRHAELMKQGGIYADFVCSRSSAESWRIAGRKS
;
A
#
# COMPACT_ATOMS: atom_id res chain seq x y z
N LEU A 1 10.84 3.97 -8.95
CA LEU A 1 10.75 2.65 -9.60
C LEU A 1 9.29 2.26 -9.85
N THR A 2 8.42 2.27 -8.84
CA THR A 2 7.00 1.87 -8.95
C THR A 2 6.21 2.67 -9.99
N ILE A 3 6.47 3.98 -10.09
CA ILE A 3 5.90 4.87 -11.10
C ILE A 3 6.24 4.42 -12.55
N LEU A 4 7.47 3.94 -12.76
CA LEU A 4 7.90 3.40 -14.05
C LEU A 4 7.29 2.02 -14.33
N MET A 5 7.07 1.19 -13.31
CA MET A 5 6.42 -0.12 -13.48
C MET A 5 4.98 0.02 -13.98
N ALA A 6 4.25 1.00 -13.47
CA ALA A 6 2.88 1.29 -13.87
C ALA A 6 2.78 2.25 -15.08
N ARG A 7 3.92 2.62 -15.66
CA ARG A 7 4.02 3.52 -16.82
C ARG A 7 3.32 4.88 -16.61
N PHE A 8 3.43 5.47 -15.40
CA PHE A 8 3.08 6.89 -15.23
C PHE A 8 4.09 7.81 -15.90
N TRP A 9 5.30 7.30 -16.15
CA TRP A 9 6.35 7.91 -16.95
C TRP A 9 7.02 6.84 -17.80
N ASP A 10 7.35 7.17 -19.04
CA ASP A 10 8.16 6.31 -19.89
C ASP A 10 9.64 6.37 -19.49
N VAL A 11 10.36 5.27 -19.71
CA VAL A 11 11.82 5.24 -19.50
C VAL A 11 12.54 5.89 -20.67
N ASP A 12 13.60 6.65 -20.39
CA ASP A 12 14.45 7.28 -21.41
C ASP A 12 15.28 6.22 -22.17
N SER A 13 15.68 5.15 -21.48
CA SER A 13 16.45 4.04 -22.05
C SER A 13 16.13 2.74 -21.34
N GLY A 14 16.36 1.62 -22.02
CA GLY A 14 16.00 0.29 -21.51
C GLY A 14 14.53 -0.03 -21.66
N THR A 15 14.07 -1.10 -21.02
CA THR A 15 12.70 -1.61 -21.09
C THR A 15 12.19 -2.02 -19.72
N VAL A 16 10.90 -1.75 -19.44
CA VAL A 16 10.16 -2.34 -18.33
C VAL A 16 9.20 -3.37 -18.92
N LYS A 17 9.20 -4.59 -18.38
CA LYS A 17 8.37 -5.68 -18.91
C LYS A 17 7.41 -6.19 -17.86
N LEU A 18 6.17 -6.46 -18.27
CA LEU A 18 5.16 -7.17 -17.51
C LEU A 18 4.79 -8.45 -18.28
N GLY A 19 4.94 -9.62 -17.64
CA GLY A 19 4.68 -10.90 -18.29
C GLY A 19 5.55 -11.15 -19.55
N GLY A 20 6.75 -10.54 -19.63
CA GLY A 20 7.66 -10.64 -20.78
C GLY A 20 7.42 -9.64 -21.88
N ILE A 21 6.32 -8.89 -21.88
CA ILE A 21 5.94 -7.88 -22.88
C ILE A 21 6.37 -6.49 -22.36
N ASP A 22 6.92 -5.63 -23.21
CA ASP A 22 7.25 -4.25 -22.86
C ASP A 22 5.98 -3.49 -22.47
N VAL A 23 5.99 -2.78 -21.33
CA VAL A 23 4.84 -2.00 -20.88
C VAL A 23 4.40 -0.93 -21.89
N LYS A 24 5.28 -0.52 -22.81
CA LYS A 24 4.96 0.41 -23.91
C LYS A 24 4.05 -0.21 -24.98
N GLU A 25 4.01 -1.54 -25.07
CA GLU A 25 3.17 -2.27 -26.04
C GLU A 25 1.74 -2.50 -25.53
N TYR A 26 1.50 -2.30 -24.24
CA TYR A 26 0.15 -2.41 -23.67
C TYR A 26 -0.69 -1.16 -23.97
N ALA A 27 -1.99 -1.36 -24.23
CA ALA A 27 -2.96 -0.29 -24.01
C ALA A 27 -2.94 0.12 -22.53
N LEU A 28 -2.99 1.43 -22.23
CA LEU A 28 -2.80 1.93 -20.88
C LEU A 28 -3.79 1.34 -19.87
N ASP A 29 -5.07 1.24 -20.24
CA ASP A 29 -6.10 0.66 -19.38
C ASP A 29 -5.83 -0.83 -19.10
N SER A 30 -5.37 -1.58 -20.11
CA SER A 30 -4.99 -2.99 -19.97
C SER A 30 -3.76 -3.14 -19.07
N LEU A 31 -2.79 -2.24 -19.14
CA LEU A 31 -1.64 -2.23 -18.25
C LEU A 31 -2.08 -1.93 -16.82
N LEU A 32 -2.83 -0.84 -16.62
CA LEU A 32 -3.25 -0.35 -15.31
C LEU A 32 -4.22 -1.30 -14.60
N SER A 33 -4.99 -2.12 -15.35
CA SER A 33 -5.84 -3.16 -14.75
C SER A 33 -5.05 -4.21 -13.97
N ASN A 34 -3.75 -4.39 -14.28
CA ASN A 34 -2.87 -5.32 -13.55
C ASN A 34 -2.33 -4.78 -12.23
N PHE A 35 -2.55 -3.50 -11.91
CA PHE A 35 -2.00 -2.88 -10.71
C PHE A 35 -3.09 -2.32 -9.80
N SER A 36 -3.07 -2.70 -8.52
CA SER A 36 -3.74 -1.98 -7.43
C SER A 36 -2.69 -1.18 -6.66
N MET A 37 -2.99 0.08 -6.35
CA MET A 37 -2.04 0.98 -5.69
C MET A 37 -2.64 1.57 -4.43
N VAL A 38 -1.87 1.53 -3.34
CA VAL A 38 -2.18 2.19 -2.08
C VAL A 38 -1.03 3.12 -1.76
N PHE A 39 -1.29 4.43 -1.82
CA PHE A 39 -0.29 5.47 -1.61
C PHE A 39 -0.24 5.92 -0.15
N GLN A 40 0.91 6.47 0.25
CA GLN A 40 1.11 7.09 1.56
C GLN A 40 0.10 8.22 1.82
N ARG A 41 -0.08 9.10 0.82
CA ARG A 41 -1.11 10.14 0.84
C ARG A 41 -2.35 9.62 0.13
N VAL A 42 -3.34 9.25 0.92
CA VAL A 42 -4.62 8.81 0.39
C VAL A 42 -5.38 10.01 -0.16
N TYR A 43 -5.71 9.93 -1.45
CA TYR A 43 -6.63 10.85 -2.09
C TYR A 43 -8.05 10.27 -2.07
N LEU A 44 -8.97 11.02 -1.47
CA LEU A 44 -10.40 10.74 -1.51
C LEU A 44 -11.11 11.84 -2.28
N PHE A 45 -11.99 11.42 -3.17
CA PHE A 45 -12.82 12.35 -3.94
C PHE A 45 -13.90 12.96 -3.05
N ASN A 46 -14.34 14.17 -3.37
CA ASN A 46 -15.49 14.81 -2.72
C ASN A 46 -16.78 14.13 -3.19
N ASP A 47 -17.04 12.95 -2.65
CA ASP A 47 -18.14 12.07 -3.02
C ASP A 47 -18.46 11.13 -1.83
N SER A 48 -19.49 10.30 -1.96
CA SER A 48 -19.84 9.31 -0.96
C SER A 48 -18.70 8.32 -0.70
N ILE A 49 -18.69 7.68 0.46
CA ILE A 49 -17.74 6.59 0.78
C ILE A 49 -17.93 5.46 -0.22
N GLU A 50 -19.16 5.12 -0.58
CA GLU A 50 -19.45 4.09 -1.57
C GLU A 50 -18.78 4.38 -2.90
N ASN A 51 -18.96 5.58 -3.46
CA ASN A 51 -18.36 5.99 -4.73
C ASN A 51 -16.83 6.04 -4.64
N ASN A 52 -16.27 6.45 -3.50
CA ASN A 52 -14.84 6.41 -3.28
C ASN A 52 -14.28 4.98 -3.34
N ILE A 53 -15.02 3.98 -2.86
CA ILE A 53 -14.61 2.57 -2.97
C ILE A 53 -14.84 2.07 -4.38
N LYS A 54 -16.00 2.37 -5.00
CA LYS A 54 -16.36 2.01 -6.39
C LYS A 54 -15.41 2.57 -7.44
N PHE A 55 -14.58 3.55 -7.10
CA PHE A 55 -13.53 4.00 -8.01
C PHE A 55 -12.57 2.88 -8.45
N GLY A 56 -12.44 1.79 -7.67
CA GLY A 56 -11.71 0.59 -8.06
C GLY A 56 -12.41 -0.25 -9.13
N LYS A 57 -13.77 -0.25 -9.13
CA LYS A 57 -14.64 -0.98 -10.05
C LYS A 57 -15.99 -0.25 -10.11
N PRO A 58 -16.20 0.65 -11.10
CA PRO A 58 -17.38 1.55 -11.14
C PRO A 58 -18.73 0.85 -11.20
N ASP A 59 -18.79 -0.34 -11.80
CA ASP A 59 -19.99 -1.17 -11.95
C ASP A 59 -20.25 -2.15 -10.79
N ALA A 60 -19.47 -2.04 -9.71
CA ALA A 60 -19.64 -2.89 -8.52
C ALA A 60 -21.01 -2.67 -7.86
N THR A 61 -21.60 -3.76 -7.35
CA THR A 61 -22.83 -3.68 -6.56
C THR A 61 -22.55 -3.16 -5.15
N HIS A 62 -23.59 -2.74 -4.42
CA HIS A 62 -23.46 -2.36 -3.02
C HIS A 62 -22.94 -3.51 -2.16
N GLU A 63 -23.38 -4.75 -2.43
CA GLU A 63 -22.96 -5.93 -1.69
C GLU A 63 -21.46 -6.22 -1.90
N GLU A 64 -20.93 -6.00 -3.11
CA GLU A 64 -19.49 -6.12 -3.39
C GLU A 64 -18.69 -5.06 -2.60
N VAL A 65 -19.20 -3.82 -2.55
CA VAL A 65 -18.60 -2.73 -1.76
C VAL A 65 -18.58 -3.08 -0.27
N VAL A 66 -19.70 -3.56 0.28
CA VAL A 66 -19.79 -3.97 1.69
C VAL A 66 -18.83 -5.13 1.98
N ALA A 67 -18.72 -6.10 1.08
CA ALA A 67 -17.81 -7.24 1.25
C ALA A 67 -16.34 -6.79 1.36
N VAL A 68 -15.86 -5.94 0.44
CA VAL A 68 -14.49 -5.42 0.52
C VAL A 68 -14.28 -4.46 1.69
N ALA A 69 -15.30 -3.69 2.08
CA ALA A 69 -15.23 -2.82 3.25
C ALA A 69 -15.06 -3.61 4.55
N LYS A 70 -15.72 -4.76 4.69
CA LYS A 70 -15.51 -5.68 5.81
C LYS A 70 -14.10 -6.26 5.80
N ALA A 71 -13.62 -6.72 4.64
CA ALA A 71 -12.27 -7.25 4.49
C ALA A 71 -11.19 -6.19 4.80
N ALA A 72 -11.44 -4.93 4.42
CA ALA A 72 -10.56 -3.79 4.69
C ALA A 72 -10.75 -3.17 6.08
N ARG A 73 -11.56 -3.78 6.97
CA ARG A 73 -11.81 -3.29 8.33
C ARG A 73 -12.37 -1.85 8.38
N CYS A 74 -13.15 -1.45 7.37
CA CYS A 74 -13.76 -0.13 7.33
C CYS A 74 -15.29 -0.14 7.46
N HIS A 75 -15.95 -1.30 7.40
CA HIS A 75 -17.39 -1.42 7.48
C HIS A 75 -17.98 -0.84 8.78
N ASP A 76 -17.39 -1.16 9.92
CA ASP A 76 -17.94 -0.82 11.23
C ASP A 76 -17.94 0.70 11.46
N PHE A 77 -16.82 1.40 11.14
CA PHE A 77 -16.81 2.85 11.27
C PHE A 77 -17.73 3.53 10.23
N ILE A 78 -17.85 2.97 9.02
CA ILE A 78 -18.74 3.52 7.99
C ILE A 78 -20.20 3.45 8.46
N THR A 79 -20.63 2.31 8.98
CA THR A 79 -22.00 2.12 9.46
C THR A 79 -22.32 2.90 10.74
N ALA A 80 -21.31 3.32 11.49
CA ALA A 80 -21.45 4.21 12.65
C ALA A 80 -21.66 5.68 12.25
N LEU A 81 -21.41 6.07 10.99
CA LEU A 81 -21.67 7.41 10.50
C LEU A 81 -23.17 7.62 10.25
N PRO A 82 -23.71 8.84 10.43
CA PRO A 82 -25.14 9.13 10.28
C PRO A 82 -25.74 8.69 8.95
N ASN A 83 -24.97 8.82 7.85
CA ASN A 83 -25.40 8.45 6.50
C ASN A 83 -24.70 7.17 5.99
N GLY A 84 -23.99 6.43 6.83
CA GLY A 84 -23.31 5.20 6.44
C GLY A 84 -22.46 5.36 5.19
N TYR A 85 -22.66 4.50 4.20
CA TYR A 85 -21.97 4.51 2.92
C TYR A 85 -22.27 5.74 2.04
N ASP A 86 -23.40 6.40 2.24
CA ASP A 86 -23.77 7.63 1.53
C ASP A 86 -23.12 8.88 2.13
N THR A 87 -22.34 8.74 3.20
CA THR A 87 -21.60 9.84 3.81
C THR A 87 -20.63 10.44 2.81
N VAL A 88 -20.80 11.72 2.48
CA VAL A 88 -19.87 12.47 1.63
C VAL A 88 -18.61 12.78 2.41
N ILE A 89 -17.46 12.46 1.84
CA ILE A 89 -16.10 12.69 2.38
C ILE A 89 -15.26 13.48 1.37
N GLY A 90 -14.15 14.04 1.82
CA GLY A 90 -13.27 14.89 0.98
C GLY A 90 -13.15 16.29 1.57
N GLU A 91 -12.78 17.28 0.76
CA GLU A 91 -12.51 18.65 1.24
C GLU A 91 -13.73 19.34 1.88
N SER A 92 -14.94 19.01 1.42
CA SER A 92 -16.20 19.63 1.89
C SER A 92 -17.09 18.67 2.68
N GLY A 93 -16.63 17.44 2.91
CA GLY A 93 -17.41 16.38 3.54
C GLY A 93 -17.01 16.10 4.99
N ALA A 94 -17.49 14.97 5.51
CA ALA A 94 -17.19 14.53 6.86
C ALA A 94 -15.69 14.28 7.06
N THR A 95 -15.17 14.71 8.21
CA THR A 95 -13.79 14.46 8.58
C THR A 95 -13.65 13.04 9.10
N ILE A 96 -12.76 12.27 8.47
CA ILE A 96 -12.38 10.92 8.89
C ILE A 96 -10.89 10.88 9.23
N SER A 97 -10.50 9.97 10.12
CA SER A 97 -9.11 9.80 10.57
C SER A 97 -8.18 9.36 9.44
N GLY A 98 -6.87 9.51 9.65
CA GLY A 98 -5.86 9.01 8.69
C GLY A 98 -5.97 7.51 8.45
N GLY A 99 -6.18 6.72 9.51
CA GLY A 99 -6.35 5.27 9.43
C GLY A 99 -7.62 4.85 8.67
N GLU A 100 -8.74 5.56 8.88
CA GLU A 100 -9.99 5.33 8.16
C GLU A 100 -9.84 5.64 6.66
N ARG A 101 -9.20 6.76 6.30
CA ARG A 101 -8.87 7.08 4.90
C ARG A 101 -8.04 5.98 4.25
N GLN A 102 -7.05 5.47 4.98
CA GLN A 102 -6.18 4.41 4.48
C GLN A 102 -6.96 3.13 4.21
N ARG A 103 -7.86 2.72 5.14
CA ARG A 103 -8.71 1.53 4.98
C ARG A 103 -9.70 1.66 3.81
N ILE A 104 -10.26 2.85 3.56
CA ILE A 104 -11.07 3.11 2.35
C ILE A 104 -10.23 2.92 1.08
N SER A 105 -9.00 3.42 1.06
CA SER A 105 -8.08 3.23 -0.08
C SER A 105 -7.74 1.75 -0.30
N ILE A 106 -7.59 0.97 0.78
CA ILE A 106 -7.39 -0.48 0.70
C ILE A 106 -8.63 -1.18 0.17
N ALA A 107 -9.85 -0.81 0.64
CA ALA A 107 -11.10 -1.34 0.10
C ALA A 107 -11.24 -1.08 -1.41
N ARG A 108 -10.89 0.12 -1.87
CA ARG A 108 -10.81 0.48 -3.29
C ARG A 108 -9.86 -0.45 -4.06
N ALA A 109 -8.67 -0.72 -3.51
CA ALA A 109 -7.68 -1.60 -4.11
C ALA A 109 -8.13 -3.06 -4.13
N MET A 110 -8.84 -3.52 -3.09
CA MET A 110 -9.46 -4.85 -3.03
C MET A 110 -10.55 -5.02 -4.09
N LEU A 111 -11.41 -4.02 -4.24
CA LEU A 111 -12.52 -4.04 -5.20
C LEU A 111 -12.01 -4.11 -6.65
N LYS A 112 -10.88 -3.45 -6.93
CA LYS A 112 -10.20 -3.54 -8.22
C LYS A 112 -9.64 -4.92 -8.51
N ASP A 113 -9.22 -5.65 -7.49
CA ASP A 113 -8.73 -7.03 -7.52
C ASP A 113 -7.58 -7.32 -8.51
N ALA A 114 -6.66 -6.37 -8.67
CA ALA A 114 -5.52 -6.54 -9.55
C ALA A 114 -4.50 -7.57 -9.00
N PRO A 115 -3.79 -8.32 -9.89
CA PRO A 115 -2.83 -9.34 -9.48
C PRO A 115 -1.55 -8.79 -8.86
N ILE A 116 -1.24 -7.51 -9.09
CA ILE A 116 -0.05 -6.84 -8.53
C ILE A 116 -0.52 -5.69 -7.64
N VAL A 117 -0.06 -5.70 -6.39
CA VAL A 117 -0.34 -4.65 -5.42
C VAL A 117 0.92 -3.85 -5.17
N ILE A 118 0.85 -2.53 -5.33
CA ILE A 118 1.92 -1.60 -4.99
C ILE A 118 1.51 -0.85 -3.71
N LEU A 119 2.29 -1.02 -2.64
CA LEU A 119 2.11 -0.30 -1.38
C LEU A 119 3.25 0.70 -1.19
N ASP A 120 2.90 1.98 -1.10
CA ASP A 120 3.84 3.05 -0.81
C ASP A 120 3.57 3.58 0.61
N GLU A 121 4.41 3.18 1.57
CA GLU A 121 4.33 3.58 2.98
C GLU A 121 2.91 3.53 3.62
N ALA A 122 2.10 2.58 3.23
CA ALA A 122 0.68 2.49 3.61
C ALA A 122 0.40 2.49 5.13
N THR A 123 1.44 2.37 5.97
CA THR A 123 1.34 2.29 7.43
C THR A 123 2.03 3.45 8.16
N ALA A 124 2.55 4.46 7.45
CA ALA A 124 3.17 5.62 8.08
C ALA A 124 2.11 6.53 8.73
N ASN A 125 2.38 7.02 9.94
CA ASN A 125 1.53 7.98 10.66
C ASN A 125 0.11 7.51 11.01
N VAL A 126 -0.09 6.22 11.28
CA VAL A 126 -1.34 5.66 11.78
C VAL A 126 -1.24 5.49 13.30
N ASP A 127 -2.28 5.88 14.02
CA ASP A 127 -2.36 5.69 15.46
C ASP A 127 -2.28 4.21 15.85
N PRO A 128 -1.66 3.86 17.00
CA PRO A 128 -1.47 2.47 17.41
C PRO A 128 -2.76 1.64 17.45
N GLU A 129 -3.90 2.25 17.76
CA GLU A 129 -5.21 1.59 17.80
C GLU A 129 -5.68 1.17 16.41
N ASN A 130 -5.38 1.98 15.39
CA ASN A 130 -5.73 1.69 14.00
C ASN A 130 -4.68 0.80 13.29
N GLU A 131 -3.51 0.57 13.90
CA GLU A 131 -2.43 -0.18 13.26
C GLU A 131 -2.77 -1.65 13.05
N VAL A 132 -3.41 -2.30 14.02
CA VAL A 132 -3.78 -3.72 13.95
C VAL A 132 -4.78 -3.95 12.81
N GLU A 133 -5.85 -3.16 12.77
CA GLU A 133 -6.86 -3.25 11.71
C GLU A 133 -6.27 -2.99 10.32
N LEU A 134 -5.37 -2.01 10.22
CA LEU A 134 -4.69 -1.69 8.97
C LEU A 134 -3.79 -2.83 8.50
N GLN A 135 -3.06 -3.50 9.41
CA GLN A 135 -2.22 -4.65 9.08
C GLN A 135 -3.08 -5.84 8.60
N GLU A 136 -4.22 -6.09 9.25
CA GLU A 136 -5.17 -7.12 8.81
C GLU A 136 -5.74 -6.82 7.42
N ALA A 137 -6.11 -5.56 7.16
CA ALA A 137 -6.58 -5.12 5.85
C ALA A 137 -5.49 -5.30 4.76
N ILE A 138 -4.23 -4.93 5.03
CA ILE A 138 -3.12 -5.14 4.10
C ILE A 138 -2.91 -6.63 3.83
N LYS A 139 -2.93 -7.47 4.87
CA LYS A 139 -2.78 -8.92 4.72
C LYS A 139 -3.88 -9.51 3.84
N ALA A 140 -5.13 -9.07 4.02
CA ALA A 140 -6.25 -9.50 3.20
C ALA A 140 -6.10 -9.03 1.73
N LEU A 141 -5.67 -7.77 1.50
CA LEU A 141 -5.44 -7.22 0.17
C LEU A 141 -4.38 -7.99 -0.61
N THR A 142 -3.31 -8.43 0.06
CA THR A 142 -2.11 -9.01 -0.58
C THR A 142 -2.14 -10.53 -0.69
N ALA A 143 -3.15 -11.19 -0.13
CA ALA A 143 -3.27 -12.64 -0.17
C ALA A 143 -3.30 -13.19 -1.60
N GLY A 144 -2.34 -14.06 -1.95
CA GLY A 144 -2.24 -14.69 -3.27
C GLY A 144 -1.81 -13.77 -4.41
N LYS A 145 -1.32 -12.55 -4.10
CA LYS A 145 -0.93 -11.54 -5.10
C LYS A 145 0.56 -11.24 -5.06
N THR A 146 1.07 -10.66 -6.12
CA THR A 146 2.43 -10.10 -6.14
C THR A 146 2.42 -8.76 -5.42
N LEU A 147 3.18 -8.66 -4.33
CA LEU A 147 3.32 -7.42 -3.56
C LEU A 147 4.64 -6.72 -3.88
N VAL A 148 4.56 -5.48 -4.32
CA VAL A 148 5.69 -4.55 -4.40
C VAL A 148 5.51 -3.48 -3.33
N MET A 149 6.43 -3.42 -2.38
CA MET A 149 6.31 -2.50 -1.26
C MET A 149 7.52 -1.59 -1.13
N ILE A 150 7.26 -0.30 -0.96
CA ILE A 150 8.25 0.65 -0.46
C ILE A 150 8.09 0.65 1.05
N ALA A 151 9.07 0.08 1.75
CA ALA A 151 8.95 -0.18 3.17
C ALA A 151 9.89 0.68 4.00
N HIS A 152 9.32 1.26 5.04
CA HIS A 152 10.05 1.96 6.09
C HIS A 152 10.00 1.22 7.44
N ARG A 153 9.24 0.12 7.53
CA ARG A 153 9.15 -0.73 8.72
C ARG A 153 9.93 -2.03 8.54
N MET A 154 10.85 -2.27 9.48
CA MET A 154 11.77 -3.42 9.41
C MET A 154 11.08 -4.78 9.37
N LYS A 155 10.03 -4.98 10.18
CA LYS A 155 9.32 -6.27 10.24
C LYS A 155 8.82 -6.71 8.86
N THR A 156 8.23 -5.80 8.11
CA THR A 156 7.67 -6.09 6.78
C THR A 156 8.75 -6.39 5.74
N VAL A 157 9.93 -5.72 5.85
CA VAL A 157 11.07 -5.98 4.97
C VAL A 157 11.69 -7.35 5.21
N GLN A 158 11.75 -7.79 6.47
CA GLN A 158 12.39 -9.06 6.85
C GLN A 158 11.68 -10.28 6.27
N GLU A 159 10.36 -10.21 6.07
CA GLU A 159 9.52 -11.28 5.54
C GLU A 159 9.43 -11.31 4.01
N ALA A 160 10.02 -10.33 3.33
CA ALA A 160 9.97 -10.24 1.88
C ALA A 160 10.77 -11.37 1.20
N ASP A 161 10.20 -11.94 0.13
CA ASP A 161 10.88 -12.96 -0.70
C ASP A 161 12.08 -12.38 -1.41
N GLN A 162 12.07 -11.09 -1.71
CA GLN A 162 13.16 -10.37 -2.34
C GLN A 162 13.20 -8.92 -1.87
N ILE A 163 14.40 -8.46 -1.52
CA ILE A 163 14.69 -7.09 -1.13
C ILE A 163 15.61 -6.49 -2.21
N LEU A 164 15.26 -5.29 -2.67
CA LEU A 164 16.08 -4.49 -3.56
C LEU A 164 16.52 -3.23 -2.81
N VAL A 165 17.82 -3.04 -2.65
CA VAL A 165 18.39 -1.83 -2.07
C VAL A 165 18.76 -0.88 -3.18
N LEU A 166 18.11 0.30 -3.19
CA LEU A 166 18.37 1.35 -4.16
C LEU A 166 19.22 2.43 -3.50
N ASP A 167 20.31 2.80 -4.17
CA ASP A 167 21.15 3.93 -3.82
C ASP A 167 21.49 4.73 -5.07
N GLN A 168 21.32 6.04 -5.03
CA GLN A 168 21.54 6.95 -6.16
C GLN A 168 20.92 6.47 -7.50
N GLY A 169 19.69 5.93 -7.42
CA GLY A 169 18.95 5.44 -8.59
C GLY A 169 19.40 4.08 -9.14
N ARG A 170 20.31 3.38 -8.47
CA ARG A 170 20.82 2.06 -8.84
C ARG A 170 20.48 1.01 -7.81
N ILE A 171 20.22 -0.22 -8.26
CA ILE A 171 20.11 -1.37 -7.35
C ILE A 171 21.54 -1.80 -6.97
N VAL A 172 21.91 -1.55 -5.72
CA VAL A 172 23.26 -1.83 -5.19
C VAL A 172 23.33 -3.15 -4.43
N GLN A 173 22.21 -3.63 -3.87
CA GLN A 173 22.11 -4.94 -3.24
C GLN A 173 20.76 -5.57 -3.57
N ARG A 174 20.77 -6.91 -3.66
CA ARG A 174 19.56 -7.71 -3.94
C ARG A 174 19.69 -9.06 -3.23
N GLY A 175 18.63 -9.48 -2.55
CA GLY A 175 18.59 -10.77 -1.86
C GLY A 175 17.47 -10.85 -0.84
N ARG A 176 17.48 -11.88 -0.01
CA ARG A 176 16.63 -12.03 1.17
C ARG A 176 17.28 -11.38 2.40
N HIS A 177 16.49 -11.11 3.42
CA HIS A 177 16.97 -10.50 4.67
C HIS A 177 18.25 -11.20 5.22
N ALA A 178 18.20 -12.52 5.39
CA ALA A 178 19.33 -13.26 5.94
C ALA A 178 20.60 -13.23 5.08
N GLU A 179 20.45 -13.15 3.75
CA GLU A 179 21.56 -13.03 2.80
C GLU A 179 22.21 -11.65 2.89
N LEU A 180 21.39 -10.60 2.86
CA LEU A 180 21.85 -9.23 2.92
C LEU A 180 22.48 -8.86 4.25
N MET A 181 21.98 -9.40 5.36
CA MET A 181 22.62 -9.27 6.68
C MET A 181 24.00 -9.89 6.73
N LYS A 182 24.22 -11.05 6.09
CA LYS A 182 25.52 -11.69 5.97
C LYS A 182 26.49 -10.95 5.04
N GLN A 183 25.93 -10.39 3.97
CA GLN A 183 26.71 -9.63 2.99
C GLN A 183 27.27 -8.32 3.59
N GLY A 184 26.59 -7.75 4.59
CA GLY A 184 26.92 -6.43 5.11
C GLY A 184 26.53 -5.29 4.15
N GLY A 185 27.03 -4.08 4.43
CA GLY A 185 26.80 -2.89 3.60
C GLY A 185 25.48 -2.18 3.90
N ILE A 186 24.96 -1.42 2.95
CA ILE A 186 23.86 -0.43 3.14
C ILE A 186 22.63 -1.06 3.83
N TYR A 187 22.25 -2.27 3.44
CA TYR A 187 21.10 -2.93 4.06
C TYR A 187 21.34 -3.26 5.53
N ALA A 188 22.47 -3.90 5.84
CA ALA A 188 22.81 -4.28 7.21
C ALA A 188 22.97 -3.05 8.11
N ASP A 189 23.62 -1.99 7.62
CA ASP A 189 23.78 -0.72 8.33
C ASP A 189 22.42 -0.07 8.62
N PHE A 190 21.49 -0.09 7.64
CA PHE A 190 20.14 0.40 7.82
C PHE A 190 19.37 -0.38 8.89
N VAL A 191 19.47 -1.72 8.87
CA VAL A 191 18.84 -2.60 9.87
C VAL A 191 19.39 -2.31 11.27
N CYS A 192 20.71 -2.27 11.42
CA CYS A 192 21.37 -2.02 12.70
C CYS A 192 21.02 -0.63 13.28
N SER A 193 21.03 0.40 12.44
CA SER A 193 20.67 1.77 12.86
C SER A 193 19.24 1.87 13.36
N ARG A 194 18.29 1.19 12.69
CA ARG A 194 16.89 1.20 13.09
C ARG A 194 16.61 0.40 14.36
N SER A 195 17.23 -0.78 14.53
CA SER A 195 17.10 -1.59 15.75
C SER A 195 17.64 -0.85 16.98
N SER A 196 18.73 -0.10 16.82
CA SER A 196 19.27 0.76 17.86
C SER A 196 18.31 1.89 18.24
N ALA A 197 17.68 2.55 17.27
CA ALA A 197 16.71 3.61 17.50
C ALA A 197 15.43 3.12 18.20
N GLU A 198 14.95 1.92 17.88
CA GLU A 198 13.80 1.30 18.56
C GLU A 198 14.13 0.93 20.01
N SER A 199 15.31 0.41 20.29
CA SER A 199 15.75 0.09 21.66
C SER A 199 15.87 1.35 22.55
N TRP A 200 16.33 2.47 22.00
CA TRP A 200 16.37 3.77 22.70
C TRP A 200 14.97 4.31 23.05
N ARG A 201 14.00 4.17 22.16
CA ARG A 201 12.60 4.59 22.41
C ARG A 201 11.95 3.79 23.53
N ILE A 202 12.28 2.51 23.65
CA ILE A 202 11.75 1.62 24.71
C ILE A 202 12.41 1.95 26.05
N ALA A 203 13.70 2.25 26.09
CA ALA A 203 14.43 2.63 27.31
C ALA A 203 13.97 4.00 27.86
N GLY A 204 13.70 4.98 27.00
CA GLY A 204 13.26 6.32 27.41
C GLY A 204 11.79 6.43 27.89
N ARG A 205 10.98 5.37 27.75
CA ARG A 205 9.60 5.30 28.28
C ARG A 205 9.51 4.70 29.68
N LYS A 206 10.62 4.27 30.27
CA LYS A 206 10.69 3.67 31.62
C LYS A 206 11.26 4.62 32.68
N SER A 207 11.45 5.89 32.36
CA SER A 207 11.87 6.93 33.32
C SER A 207 10.75 7.94 33.54
#